data_41748f5daec6447965e3fbd98067c724
#
_entry.id   41748f5daec6447965e3fbd98067c724
#
_cell.length_a   1.000
_cell.length_b   1.000
_cell.length_c   1.000
_cell.angle_alpha   90.00
_cell.angle_beta   90.00
_cell.angle_gamma   90.00
#
_symmetry.space_group_name_H-M   'P 1'
#
loop_
_entity.id
_entity.type
_entity.pdbx_description
1 polymer ?
#
loop_
_entity_poly.entity_id
_entity_poly.type
_entity_poly.pdbx_seq_one_letter_code
_entity_poly.pdbx_strand_id
1 'polypeptide(L)'
;AKAASRAVFEAFSGPCQECLASPQEYASLGLENMEFGQLLCETMVLWGKNHVKLLEGSEHLSIFLKMMMAFLQHSNANVALLTIDFWMFLVRESLLGDTSDPVEKRRLLRIPDGFVGALLDVIVSKMQKPVLDTLDDSPAEYYESVKDFHEKTAALRQRLVDISRSLAKSAPEEVFRACLGN
;
A
#
# COMPACT_ATOMS: atom_id res chain seq x y z
N ALA A 1 -18.60 -1.04 -18.40
CA ALA A 1 -17.28 -1.17 -17.77
C ALA A 1 -17.32 -0.72 -16.29
N LYS A 2 -17.71 0.53 -15.98
CA LYS A 2 -17.73 1.05 -14.58
C LYS A 2 -18.58 0.22 -13.62
N ALA A 3 -19.80 -0.20 -14.03
CA ALA A 3 -20.69 -1.01 -13.18
C ALA A 3 -20.09 -2.39 -12.86
N ALA A 4 -19.49 -3.06 -13.84
CA ALA A 4 -18.84 -4.35 -13.65
C ALA A 4 -17.61 -4.23 -12.72
N SER A 5 -16.81 -3.18 -12.90
CA SER A 5 -15.65 -2.91 -12.06
C SER A 5 -16.04 -2.61 -10.61
N ARG A 6 -17.15 -1.91 -10.42
CA ARG A 6 -17.72 -1.65 -9.10
C ARG A 6 -18.20 -2.94 -8.42
N ALA A 7 -18.93 -3.79 -9.14
CA ALA A 7 -19.39 -5.08 -8.60
C ALA A 7 -18.22 -5.99 -8.19
N VAL A 8 -17.16 -6.02 -8.99
CA VAL A 8 -15.92 -6.75 -8.65
C VAL A 8 -15.29 -6.17 -7.40
N PHE A 9 -15.16 -4.84 -7.29
CA PHE A 9 -14.63 -4.19 -6.11
C PHE A 9 -15.46 -4.47 -4.86
N GLU A 10 -16.80 -4.40 -4.97
CA GLU A 10 -17.71 -4.71 -3.85
C GLU A 10 -17.57 -6.17 -3.38
N ALA A 11 -17.33 -7.10 -4.31
CA ALA A 11 -17.10 -8.51 -3.97
C ALA A 11 -15.80 -8.73 -3.20
N PHE A 12 -14.74 -7.95 -3.49
CA PHE A 12 -13.46 -8.05 -2.78
C PHE A 12 -13.41 -7.22 -1.50
N SER A 13 -14.18 -6.12 -1.42
CA SER A 13 -14.08 -5.18 -0.29
C SER A 13 -14.51 -5.82 1.04
N GLY A 14 -15.49 -6.70 1.04
CA GLY A 14 -15.93 -7.43 2.23
C GLY A 14 -14.80 -8.29 2.82
N PRO A 15 -14.29 -9.30 2.09
CA PRO A 15 -13.16 -10.11 2.53
C PRO A 15 -11.94 -9.31 2.94
N CYS A 16 -11.59 -8.25 2.19
CA CYS A 16 -10.46 -7.39 2.56
C CYS A 16 -10.70 -6.65 3.88
N GLN A 17 -11.90 -6.12 4.11
CA GLN A 17 -12.23 -5.45 5.37
C GLN A 17 -12.20 -6.42 6.54
N GLU A 18 -12.69 -7.63 6.39
CA GLU A 18 -12.61 -8.68 7.41
C GLU A 18 -11.15 -9.01 7.72
N CYS A 19 -10.31 -9.20 6.71
CA CYS A 19 -8.89 -9.45 6.86
C CYS A 19 -8.14 -8.31 7.56
N LEU A 20 -8.55 -7.08 7.35
CA LEU A 20 -7.86 -5.89 7.87
C LEU A 20 -8.44 -5.39 9.19
N ALA A 21 -9.65 -5.82 9.57
CA ALA A 21 -10.31 -5.41 10.81
C ALA A 21 -9.60 -5.94 12.06
N SER A 22 -8.93 -7.09 11.95
CA SER A 22 -8.21 -7.72 13.05
C SER A 22 -6.83 -8.20 12.60
N PRO A 23 -5.86 -7.29 12.33
CA PRO A 23 -4.52 -7.70 11.88
C PRO A 23 -3.82 -8.66 12.83
N GLN A 24 -4.11 -8.56 14.14
CA GLN A 24 -3.55 -9.43 15.18
C GLN A 24 -4.21 -10.81 15.20
N GLU A 25 -5.53 -10.88 14.99
CA GLU A 25 -6.23 -12.16 14.82
C GLU A 25 -5.80 -12.83 13.51
N TYR A 26 -5.56 -12.04 12.46
CA TYR A 26 -5.06 -12.55 11.19
C TYR A 26 -3.67 -13.15 11.31
N ALA A 27 -2.79 -12.55 12.10
CA ALA A 27 -1.48 -13.10 12.43
C ALA A 27 -1.57 -14.40 13.26
N SER A 28 -2.68 -14.59 14.02
CA SER A 28 -2.91 -15.78 14.85
C SER A 28 -3.63 -16.94 14.13
N LEU A 29 -4.20 -16.70 12.94
CA LEU A 29 -5.02 -17.67 12.22
C LEU A 29 -4.22 -18.75 11.43
N GLY A 30 -2.89 -18.76 11.54
CA GLY A 30 -2.02 -19.78 10.94
C GLY A 30 -1.69 -19.58 9.45
N LEU A 31 -0.82 -20.43 8.92
CA LEU A 31 -0.24 -20.34 7.58
C LEU A 31 -1.28 -20.31 6.44
N GLU A 32 -2.38 -21.08 6.56
CA GLU A 32 -3.41 -21.13 5.51
C GLU A 32 -4.09 -19.78 5.27
N ASN A 33 -4.34 -19.03 6.35
CA ASN A 33 -4.95 -17.71 6.23
C ASN A 33 -3.94 -16.66 5.73
N MET A 34 -2.65 -16.89 5.99
CA MET A 34 -1.57 -16.04 5.48
C MET A 34 -1.44 -16.16 3.96
N GLU A 35 -1.52 -17.37 3.40
CA GLU A 35 -1.53 -17.58 1.95
C GLU A 35 -2.75 -16.90 1.31
N PHE A 36 -3.92 -17.04 1.93
CA PHE A 36 -5.12 -16.34 1.46
C PHE A 36 -4.94 -14.82 1.50
N GLY A 37 -4.39 -14.25 2.57
CA GLY A 37 -4.09 -12.82 2.70
C GLY A 37 -3.12 -12.32 1.64
N GLN A 38 -2.09 -13.11 1.33
CA GLN A 38 -1.14 -12.81 0.25
C GLN A 38 -1.82 -12.82 -1.12
N LEU A 39 -2.58 -13.87 -1.44
CA LEU A 39 -3.33 -13.97 -2.70
C LEU A 39 -4.35 -12.84 -2.86
N LEU A 40 -5.02 -12.46 -1.77
CA LEU A 40 -5.94 -11.34 -1.75
C LEU A 40 -5.21 -10.03 -2.05
N CYS A 41 -4.06 -9.79 -1.39
CA CYS A 41 -3.22 -8.62 -1.63
C CYS A 41 -2.74 -8.56 -3.09
N GLU A 42 -2.21 -9.66 -3.63
CA GLU A 42 -1.80 -9.75 -5.04
C GLU A 42 -2.93 -9.44 -6.00
N THR A 43 -4.11 -10.02 -5.74
CA THR A 43 -5.30 -9.77 -6.55
C THR A 43 -5.70 -8.29 -6.52
N MET A 44 -5.66 -7.67 -5.34
CA MET A 44 -5.96 -6.25 -5.16
C MET A 44 -4.93 -5.34 -5.85
N VAL A 45 -3.65 -5.69 -5.77
CA VAL A 45 -2.57 -4.98 -6.50
C VAL A 45 -2.80 -5.04 -7.99
N LEU A 46 -3.05 -6.24 -8.53
CA LEU A 46 -3.27 -6.44 -9.97
C LEU A 46 -4.54 -5.72 -10.43
N TRP A 47 -5.62 -5.83 -9.68
CA TRP A 47 -6.87 -5.14 -9.97
C TRP A 47 -6.67 -3.62 -9.93
N GLY A 48 -5.99 -3.10 -8.91
CA GLY A 48 -5.70 -1.67 -8.75
C GLY A 48 -4.91 -1.11 -9.93
N LYS A 49 -3.84 -1.77 -10.35
CA LYS A 49 -3.03 -1.32 -11.50
C LYS A 49 -3.84 -1.22 -12.80
N ASN A 50 -4.84 -2.08 -12.99
CA ASN A 50 -5.63 -2.12 -14.21
C ASN A 50 -6.91 -1.29 -14.15
N HIS A 51 -7.49 -1.08 -12.96
CA HIS A 51 -8.87 -0.61 -12.86
C HIS A 51 -9.07 0.57 -11.88
N VAL A 52 -8.07 0.97 -11.08
CA VAL A 52 -8.23 2.03 -10.07
C VAL A 52 -8.79 3.34 -10.66
N LYS A 53 -8.45 3.67 -11.89
CA LYS A 53 -9.00 4.86 -12.60
C LYS A 53 -10.53 4.82 -12.77
N LEU A 54 -11.15 3.65 -12.74
CA LEU A 54 -12.60 3.50 -12.80
C LEU A 54 -13.31 3.90 -11.52
N LEU A 55 -12.58 3.95 -10.40
CA LEU A 55 -13.06 4.41 -9.10
C LEU A 55 -12.93 5.92 -8.91
N GLU A 56 -12.29 6.63 -9.83
CA GLU A 56 -12.06 8.07 -9.71
C GLU A 56 -13.37 8.84 -9.49
N GLY A 57 -13.35 9.76 -8.53
CA GLY A 57 -14.52 10.57 -8.16
C GLY A 57 -15.60 9.82 -7.37
N SER A 58 -15.33 8.62 -6.89
CA SER A 58 -16.22 7.86 -6.01
C SER A 58 -15.58 7.62 -4.63
N GLU A 59 -16.41 7.38 -3.62
CA GLU A 59 -15.97 6.98 -2.27
C GLU A 59 -15.16 5.67 -2.29
N HIS A 60 -15.43 4.79 -3.26
CA HIS A 60 -14.75 3.52 -3.43
C HIS A 60 -13.25 3.67 -3.66
N LEU A 61 -12.80 4.77 -4.29
CA LEU A 61 -11.37 5.06 -4.42
C LEU A 61 -10.72 5.22 -3.05
N SER A 62 -11.33 6.00 -2.15
CA SER A 62 -10.81 6.20 -0.80
C SER A 62 -10.77 4.90 -0.01
N ILE A 63 -11.81 4.08 -0.13
CA ILE A 63 -11.87 2.76 0.54
C ILE A 63 -10.75 1.87 0.00
N PHE A 64 -10.61 1.77 -1.32
CA PHE A 64 -9.58 0.97 -1.97
C PHE A 64 -8.17 1.38 -1.53
N LEU A 65 -7.88 2.68 -1.54
CA LEU A 65 -6.58 3.21 -1.14
C LEU A 65 -6.27 2.95 0.35
N LYS A 66 -7.28 3.05 1.23
CA LYS A 66 -7.13 2.69 2.65
C LYS A 66 -6.82 1.21 2.83
N MET A 67 -7.48 0.32 2.07
CA MET A 67 -7.19 -1.11 2.09
C MET A 67 -5.75 -1.38 1.64
N MET A 68 -5.30 -0.76 0.56
CA MET A 68 -3.92 -0.89 0.10
C MET A 68 -2.90 -0.37 1.12
N MET A 69 -3.21 0.72 1.85
CA MET A 69 -2.37 1.20 2.96
C MET A 69 -2.33 0.20 4.11
N ALA A 70 -3.44 -0.44 4.45
CA ALA A 70 -3.46 -1.43 5.51
C ALA A 70 -2.61 -2.66 5.16
N PHE A 71 -2.61 -3.12 3.89
CA PHE A 71 -1.67 -4.15 3.42
C PHE A 71 -0.22 -3.68 3.50
N LEU A 72 0.08 -2.42 3.18
CA LEU A 72 1.43 -1.86 3.34
C LEU A 72 1.85 -1.81 4.82
N GLN A 73 0.91 -1.56 5.73
CA GLN A 73 1.14 -1.55 7.18
C GLN A 73 1.27 -2.95 7.79
N HIS A 74 0.92 -4.00 7.06
CA HIS A 74 0.96 -5.37 7.58
C HIS A 74 2.32 -5.70 8.21
N SER A 75 2.32 -6.44 9.33
CA SER A 75 3.55 -6.80 10.07
C SER A 75 4.50 -7.64 9.24
N ASN A 76 3.97 -8.55 8.42
CA ASN A 76 4.77 -9.35 7.50
C ASN A 76 5.28 -8.51 6.31
N ALA A 77 6.61 -8.39 6.19
CA ALA A 77 7.24 -7.64 5.11
C ALA A 77 6.94 -8.21 3.70
N ASN A 78 6.66 -9.51 3.58
CA ASN A 78 6.30 -10.10 2.29
C ASN A 78 4.98 -9.52 1.78
N VAL A 79 3.96 -9.41 2.64
CA VAL A 79 2.66 -8.80 2.27
C VAL A 79 2.85 -7.32 1.92
N ALA A 80 3.60 -6.58 2.72
CA ALA A 80 3.89 -5.17 2.45
C ALA A 80 4.62 -4.99 1.11
N LEU A 81 5.59 -5.85 0.79
CA LEU A 81 6.34 -5.85 -0.48
C LEU A 81 5.43 -6.03 -1.70
N LEU A 82 4.38 -6.84 -1.62
CA LEU A 82 3.44 -7.04 -2.71
C LEU A 82 2.76 -5.73 -3.14
N THR A 83 2.55 -4.80 -2.20
CA THR A 83 1.88 -3.52 -2.49
C THR A 83 2.75 -2.51 -3.23
N ILE A 84 4.07 -2.68 -3.22
CA ILE A 84 5.04 -1.69 -3.72
C ILE A 84 4.79 -1.34 -5.18
N ASP A 85 4.54 -2.34 -6.01
CA ASP A 85 4.27 -2.13 -7.43
C ASP A 85 3.02 -1.28 -7.68
N PHE A 86 1.99 -1.42 -6.84
CA PHE A 86 0.81 -0.58 -6.90
C PHE A 86 1.13 0.87 -6.52
N TRP A 87 1.91 1.09 -5.45
CA TRP A 87 2.28 2.43 -5.01
C TRP A 87 3.15 3.16 -6.04
N MET A 88 4.11 2.47 -6.63
CA MET A 88 4.92 3.02 -7.71
C MET A 88 4.08 3.36 -8.95
N PHE A 89 3.12 2.49 -9.29
CA PHE A 89 2.16 2.75 -10.36
C PHE A 89 1.31 4.00 -10.04
N LEU A 90 0.73 4.06 -8.82
CA LEU A 90 -0.13 5.17 -8.41
C LEU A 90 0.61 6.51 -8.48
N VAL A 91 1.84 6.58 -7.95
CA VAL A 91 2.66 7.80 -8.00
C VAL A 91 2.91 8.26 -9.44
N ARG A 92 3.20 7.32 -10.35
CA ARG A 92 3.37 7.65 -11.78
C ARG A 92 2.10 8.19 -12.41
N GLU A 93 0.98 7.52 -12.18
CA GLU A 93 -0.30 7.82 -12.84
C GLU A 93 -1.02 9.04 -12.26
N SER A 94 -0.73 9.41 -11.01
CA SER A 94 -1.40 10.52 -10.35
C SER A 94 -0.54 11.77 -10.21
N LEU A 95 0.77 11.62 -10.04
CA LEU A 95 1.63 12.71 -9.61
C LEU A 95 2.77 13.03 -10.57
N LEU A 96 3.32 12.03 -11.29
CA LEU A 96 4.45 12.21 -12.20
C LEU A 96 4.07 12.67 -13.61
N GLY A 97 2.79 12.90 -13.86
CA GLY A 97 2.35 13.48 -15.12
C GLY A 97 2.82 14.92 -15.30
N ASP A 98 4.13 15.12 -15.31
CA ASP A 98 4.74 16.39 -15.66
C ASP A 98 4.66 16.60 -17.17
N THR A 99 3.44 16.62 -17.66
CA THR A 99 3.20 16.98 -19.04
C THR A 99 2.71 18.40 -19.07
N SER A 100 3.44 19.23 -19.82
CA SER A 100 2.99 20.56 -20.22
C SER A 100 1.68 20.50 -21.05
N ASP A 101 1.25 19.30 -21.45
CA ASP A 101 0.03 19.07 -22.20
C ASP A 101 -1.22 19.04 -21.28
N PRO A 102 -2.15 20.01 -21.43
CA PRO A 102 -3.39 20.04 -20.66
C PRO A 102 -4.28 18.80 -20.85
N VAL A 103 -4.15 18.08 -21.98
CA VAL A 103 -4.94 16.88 -22.29
C VAL A 103 -4.42 15.70 -21.47
N GLU A 104 -3.10 15.57 -21.32
CA GLU A 104 -2.52 14.51 -20.50
C GLU A 104 -2.75 14.75 -19.01
N LYS A 105 -2.67 16.01 -18.51
CA LYS A 105 -3.06 16.36 -17.14
C LYS A 105 -4.48 15.92 -16.77
N ARG A 106 -5.42 15.93 -17.73
CA ARG A 106 -6.79 15.44 -17.52
C ARG A 106 -6.89 13.92 -17.42
N ARG A 107 -5.84 13.19 -17.80
CA ARG A 107 -5.79 11.73 -17.75
C ARG A 107 -5.17 11.20 -16.46
N LEU A 108 -4.58 12.07 -15.64
CA LEU A 108 -4.02 11.67 -14.35
C LEU A 108 -5.12 11.27 -13.39
N LEU A 109 -4.86 10.23 -12.62
CA LEU A 109 -5.76 9.81 -11.56
C LEU A 109 -5.78 10.88 -10.47
N ARG A 110 -6.96 11.37 -10.11
CA ARG A 110 -7.14 12.29 -8.98
C ARG A 110 -7.25 11.51 -7.69
N ILE A 111 -6.24 11.62 -6.85
CA ILE A 111 -6.25 11.04 -5.51
C ILE A 111 -6.91 12.01 -4.52
N PRO A 112 -7.52 11.50 -3.41
CA PRO A 112 -8.11 12.34 -2.37
C PRO A 112 -7.08 13.25 -1.71
N ASP A 113 -7.52 14.45 -1.31
CA ASP A 113 -6.70 15.39 -0.56
C ASP A 113 -6.19 14.78 0.75
N GLY A 114 -4.96 15.10 1.14
CA GLY A 114 -4.31 14.59 2.35
C GLY A 114 -3.82 13.13 2.24
N PHE A 115 -4.11 12.43 1.14
CA PHE A 115 -3.71 11.03 0.96
C PHE A 115 -2.19 10.87 0.89
N VAL A 116 -1.48 11.80 0.25
CA VAL A 116 -0.01 11.76 0.15
C VAL A 116 0.62 11.84 1.54
N GLY A 117 0.10 12.71 2.42
CA GLY A 117 0.54 12.80 3.81
C GLY A 117 0.33 11.48 4.56
N ALA A 118 -0.88 10.91 4.48
CA ALA A 118 -1.18 9.63 5.12
C ALA A 118 -0.29 8.47 4.59
N LEU A 119 0.01 8.43 3.31
CA LEU A 119 0.93 7.45 2.73
C LEU A 119 2.37 7.65 3.26
N LEU A 120 2.82 8.89 3.38
CA LEU A 120 4.14 9.20 3.95
C LEU A 120 4.25 8.79 5.40
N ASP A 121 3.22 9.01 6.23
CA ASP A 121 3.19 8.56 7.62
C ASP A 121 3.36 7.04 7.74
N VAL A 122 2.66 6.30 6.87
CA VAL A 122 2.81 4.83 6.78
C VAL A 122 4.23 4.45 6.37
N ILE A 123 4.79 5.10 5.36
CA ILE A 123 6.16 4.84 4.89
C ILE A 123 7.16 5.10 6.01
N VAL A 124 7.08 6.25 6.69
CA VAL A 124 7.98 6.62 7.80
C VAL A 124 7.89 5.59 8.93
N SER A 125 6.67 5.21 9.32
CA SER A 125 6.45 4.16 10.33
C SER A 125 7.13 2.85 9.96
N LYS A 126 7.00 2.41 8.70
CA LYS A 126 7.62 1.17 8.19
C LYS A 126 9.14 1.25 8.02
N MET A 127 9.68 2.45 7.87
CA MET A 127 11.14 2.65 7.78
C MET A 127 11.82 2.57 9.14
N GLN A 128 11.10 2.74 10.24
CA GLN A 128 11.64 2.56 11.58
C GLN A 128 12.11 1.11 11.76
N LYS A 129 13.21 0.91 12.50
CA LYS A 129 13.66 -0.44 12.81
C LYS A 129 12.62 -1.10 13.71
N PRO A 130 12.15 -2.32 13.39
CA PRO A 130 11.41 -3.07 14.37
C PRO A 130 12.33 -3.26 15.59
N VAL A 131 11.84 -2.92 16.76
CA VAL A 131 12.53 -3.21 18.02
C VAL A 131 12.39 -4.70 18.24
N LEU A 132 13.42 -5.46 17.91
CA LEU A 132 13.53 -6.89 18.16
C LEU A 132 13.93 -7.14 19.62
N ASP A 133 13.20 -6.58 20.58
CA ASP A 133 13.51 -6.79 22.00
C ASP A 133 12.91 -8.08 22.56
N THR A 134 12.07 -8.78 21.79
CA THR A 134 11.51 -10.07 22.20
C THR A 134 11.54 -11.06 21.04
N LEU A 135 12.52 -11.95 21.09
CA LEU A 135 12.59 -13.14 20.23
C LEU A 135 11.41 -14.11 20.45
N ASP A 136 10.54 -13.86 21.43
CA ASP A 136 9.36 -14.67 21.76
C ASP A 136 8.11 -14.28 20.96
N ASP A 137 8.02 -13.05 20.40
CA ASP A 137 6.99 -12.68 19.44
C ASP A 137 7.50 -13.00 18.04
N SER A 138 7.53 -14.26 17.77
CA SER A 138 8.16 -14.96 16.67
C SER A 138 7.87 -14.36 15.28
N PRO A 139 8.76 -13.55 14.68
CA PRO A 139 8.76 -13.36 13.23
C PRO A 139 9.03 -14.68 12.50
N ALA A 140 9.50 -15.69 13.25
CA ALA A 140 9.90 -17.00 12.74
C ALA A 140 8.76 -17.81 12.09
N GLU A 141 7.49 -17.51 12.40
CA GLU A 141 6.37 -18.20 11.73
C GLU A 141 6.22 -17.85 10.26
N TYR A 142 6.70 -16.67 9.84
CA TYR A 142 6.48 -16.13 8.47
C TYR A 142 7.74 -16.04 7.63
N TYR A 143 8.89 -16.35 8.20
CA TYR A 143 10.18 -16.25 7.53
C TYR A 143 10.96 -17.56 7.71
N GLU A 144 11.65 -17.98 6.68
CA GLU A 144 12.47 -19.21 6.69
C GLU A 144 13.61 -19.11 7.71
N SER A 145 14.07 -17.90 8.00
CA SER A 145 15.17 -17.63 8.94
C SER A 145 15.21 -16.16 9.35
N VAL A 146 15.94 -15.86 10.42
CA VAL A 146 16.24 -14.48 10.84
C VAL A 146 16.93 -13.70 9.71
N LYS A 147 17.76 -14.36 8.91
CA LYS A 147 18.42 -13.76 7.75
C LYS A 147 17.40 -13.36 6.69
N ASP A 148 16.44 -14.22 6.36
CA ASP A 148 15.35 -13.94 5.42
C ASP A 148 14.51 -12.75 5.89
N PHE A 149 14.17 -12.69 7.19
CA PHE A 149 13.49 -11.53 7.79
C PHE A 149 14.26 -10.23 7.55
N HIS A 150 15.57 -10.21 7.83
CA HIS A 150 16.39 -9.02 7.62
C HIS A 150 16.49 -8.62 6.15
N GLU A 151 16.65 -9.59 5.25
CA GLU A 151 16.70 -9.35 3.81
C GLU A 151 15.40 -8.77 3.27
N LYS A 152 14.25 -9.34 3.64
CA LYS A 152 12.92 -8.86 3.24
C LYS A 152 12.64 -7.46 3.80
N THR A 153 12.96 -7.23 5.07
CA THR A 153 12.79 -5.92 5.70
C THR A 153 13.69 -4.86 5.07
N ALA A 154 14.94 -5.20 4.75
CA ALA A 154 15.86 -4.29 4.06
C ALA A 154 15.36 -3.98 2.64
N ALA A 155 14.89 -4.99 1.91
CA ALA A 155 14.30 -4.81 0.58
C ALA A 155 13.07 -3.89 0.62
N LEU A 156 12.17 -4.09 1.59
CA LEU A 156 11.00 -3.23 1.78
C LEU A 156 11.43 -1.77 2.01
N ARG A 157 12.35 -1.52 2.93
CA ARG A 157 12.85 -0.16 3.22
C ARG A 157 13.45 0.51 1.99
N GLN A 158 14.24 -0.22 1.22
CA GLN A 158 14.81 0.34 -0.01
C GLN A 158 13.72 0.76 -0.99
N ARG A 159 12.70 -0.06 -1.18
CA ARG A 159 11.56 0.27 -2.04
C ARG A 159 10.75 1.46 -1.52
N LEU A 160 10.55 1.56 -0.21
CA LEU A 160 9.88 2.70 0.41
C LEU A 160 10.64 4.01 0.21
N VAL A 161 11.98 3.97 0.26
CA VAL A 161 12.83 5.13 -0.10
C VAL A 161 12.59 5.56 -1.56
N ASP A 162 12.46 4.62 -2.48
CA ASP A 162 12.23 4.94 -3.90
C ASP A 162 10.84 5.58 -4.11
N ILE A 163 9.80 5.09 -3.40
CA ILE A 163 8.48 5.73 -3.40
C ILE A 163 8.56 7.14 -2.82
N SER A 164 9.22 7.32 -1.67
CA SER A 164 9.39 8.63 -1.02
C SER A 164 10.09 9.64 -1.93
N ARG A 165 11.15 9.21 -2.63
CA ARG A 165 11.85 10.06 -3.62
C ARG A 165 10.93 10.47 -4.77
N SER A 166 10.10 9.56 -5.23
CA SER A 166 9.14 9.84 -6.30
C SER A 166 8.05 10.80 -5.83
N LEU A 167 7.54 10.62 -4.61
CA LEU A 167 6.59 11.55 -3.98
C LEU A 167 7.21 12.95 -3.80
N ALA A 168 8.44 13.05 -3.31
CA ALA A 168 9.12 14.32 -3.12
C ALA A 168 9.33 15.10 -4.44
N LYS A 169 9.51 14.39 -5.55
CA LYS A 169 9.59 15.02 -6.88
C LYS A 169 8.24 15.52 -7.39
N SER A 170 7.17 14.80 -7.08
CA SER A 170 5.85 14.99 -7.67
C SER A 170 4.93 15.89 -6.85
N ALA A 171 5.07 15.85 -5.54
CA ALA A 171 4.26 16.61 -4.58
C ALA A 171 5.14 17.19 -3.47
N PRO A 172 6.13 18.06 -3.80
CA PRO A 172 7.12 18.56 -2.84
C PRO A 172 6.49 19.32 -1.67
N GLU A 173 5.43 20.08 -1.93
CA GLU A 173 4.75 20.85 -0.87
C GLU A 173 4.04 19.95 0.14
N GLU A 174 3.39 18.88 -0.32
CA GLU A 174 2.71 17.92 0.56
C GLU A 174 3.70 17.11 1.38
N VAL A 175 4.81 16.67 0.74
CA VAL A 175 5.90 16.00 1.43
C VAL A 175 6.54 16.89 2.48
N PHE A 176 6.79 18.15 2.14
CA PHE A 176 7.37 19.12 3.08
C PHE A 176 6.44 19.36 4.27
N ARG A 177 5.13 19.53 4.05
CA ARG A 177 4.13 19.66 5.12
C ARG A 177 4.12 18.42 6.03
N ALA A 178 4.09 17.24 5.46
CA ALA A 178 4.11 15.98 6.23
C ALA A 178 5.39 15.85 7.09
N CYS A 179 6.55 16.28 6.57
CA CYS A 179 7.81 16.25 7.31
C CYS A 179 7.88 17.28 8.46
N LEU A 180 7.18 18.41 8.36
CA LEU A 180 7.17 19.42 9.40
C LEU A 180 6.22 19.11 10.56
N GLY A 181 5.37 18.10 10.43
CA GLY A 181 4.36 17.74 11.41
C GLY A 181 3.31 18.85 11.55
N ASN A 182 2.20 18.72 10.88
CA ASN A 182 1.04 19.57 11.20
C ASN A 182 0.48 19.24 12.57
#